data_91b58aff9584853a9270ee2c9626674a
#
_entry.id   91b58aff9584853a9270ee2c9626674a
#
_cell.length_a   1.000
_cell.length_b   1.000
_cell.length_c   1.000
_cell.angle_alpha   90.00
_cell.angle_beta   90.00
_cell.angle_gamma   90.00
#
_symmetry.space_group_name_H-M   'P 1'
#
loop_
_entity.id
_entity.type
_entity.pdbx_description
1 polymer ?
#
loop_
_entity_poly.entity_id
_entity_poly.type
_entity_poly.pdbx_seq_one_letter_code
_entity_poly.pdbx_strand_id
1 'polypeptide(L)'
;MSIKQLVSLIKRPRWLIGTGLLGIAVLFQISALSLAPLIVVQPLGAIALVVTSVLNARMSKTKLNRITMIAIGLCILGVGGFVTTASSIAHEYVLTDSQMWQVLSILGVILAILGFFVLTKRFPAKPLYFVGAAGVLYGFVATLTKVVIQRVLQGEFEWLTFFCLVMLGVAVSLGGWFVQSAYASGPPDLVIAGLTVIDPLVAVSIGIVILGEAQQADLSAMLGFGLS
;
A
#
# COMPACT_ATOMS: atom_id res chain seq x y z
N MET A 1 -8.68 8.89 -22.69
CA MET A 1 -9.16 7.56 -23.08
C MET A 1 -10.57 7.69 -23.61
N SER A 2 -10.86 7.23 -24.85
CA SER A 2 -12.22 7.35 -25.44
C SER A 2 -13.13 6.27 -24.84
N ILE A 3 -14.43 6.60 -24.63
CA ILE A 3 -15.47 5.65 -24.15
C ILE A 3 -15.49 4.37 -25.00
N LYS A 4 -15.26 4.50 -26.33
CA LYS A 4 -15.16 3.35 -27.23
C LYS A 4 -13.99 2.40 -26.88
N GLN A 5 -12.87 2.94 -26.40
CA GLN A 5 -11.71 2.14 -25.97
C GLN A 5 -12.02 1.39 -24.66
N LEU A 6 -12.70 2.03 -23.71
CA LEU A 6 -13.17 1.38 -22.47
C LEU A 6 -14.12 0.20 -22.75
N VAL A 7 -15.11 0.42 -23.63
CA VAL A 7 -16.04 -0.64 -24.02
C VAL A 7 -15.33 -1.80 -24.73
N SER A 8 -14.29 -1.51 -25.51
CA SER A 8 -13.49 -2.57 -26.18
C SER A 8 -12.66 -3.38 -25.19
N LEU A 9 -12.21 -2.79 -24.06
CA LEU A 9 -11.49 -3.48 -22.99
C LEU A 9 -12.40 -4.46 -22.23
N ILE A 10 -13.62 -4.03 -21.89
CA ILE A 10 -14.62 -4.85 -21.18
C ILE A 10 -15.00 -6.11 -22.01
N LYS A 11 -14.87 -6.06 -23.34
CA LYS A 11 -15.11 -7.24 -24.21
C LYS A 11 -13.96 -8.23 -24.26
N ARG A 12 -12.79 -7.90 -23.67
CA ARG A 12 -11.61 -8.81 -23.68
C ARG A 12 -11.63 -9.73 -22.47
N PRO A 13 -11.74 -11.07 -22.63
CA PRO A 13 -11.86 -12.00 -21.50
C PRO A 13 -10.64 -11.95 -20.57
N ARG A 14 -9.44 -11.73 -21.10
CA ARG A 14 -8.22 -11.57 -20.30
C ARG A 14 -8.29 -10.35 -19.38
N TRP A 15 -8.90 -9.26 -19.85
CA TRP A 15 -9.08 -8.05 -19.04
C TRP A 15 -10.12 -8.27 -17.92
N LEU A 16 -11.24 -8.95 -18.24
CA LEU A 16 -12.26 -9.30 -17.25
C LEU A 16 -11.72 -10.21 -16.16
N ILE A 17 -10.93 -11.24 -16.53
CA ILE A 17 -10.27 -12.14 -15.56
C ILE A 17 -9.32 -11.34 -14.67
N GLY A 18 -8.47 -10.48 -15.24
CA GLY A 18 -7.54 -9.67 -14.47
C GLY A 18 -8.26 -8.71 -13.50
N THR A 19 -9.32 -8.05 -13.95
CA THR A 19 -10.14 -7.17 -13.11
C THR A 19 -10.89 -7.94 -12.02
N GLY A 20 -11.41 -9.13 -12.35
CA GLY A 20 -12.03 -10.00 -11.36
C GLY A 20 -11.06 -10.47 -10.28
N LEU A 21 -9.84 -10.89 -10.67
CA LEU A 21 -8.78 -11.26 -9.73
C LEU A 21 -8.36 -10.07 -8.86
N LEU A 22 -8.28 -8.87 -9.42
CA LEU A 22 -8.00 -7.66 -8.65
C LEU A 22 -9.10 -7.38 -7.63
N GLY A 23 -10.38 -7.54 -8.01
CA GLY A 23 -11.51 -7.41 -7.07
C GLY A 23 -11.42 -8.41 -5.92
N ILE A 24 -11.11 -9.67 -6.21
CA ILE A 24 -10.89 -10.71 -5.20
C ILE A 24 -9.70 -10.35 -4.30
N ALA A 25 -8.60 -9.86 -4.86
CA ALA A 25 -7.45 -9.43 -4.09
C ALA A 25 -7.79 -8.28 -3.13
N VAL A 26 -8.61 -7.32 -3.56
CA VAL A 26 -9.09 -6.22 -2.69
C VAL A 26 -9.96 -6.77 -1.55
N LEU A 27 -10.84 -7.74 -1.80
CA LEU A 27 -11.63 -8.38 -0.75
C LEU A 27 -10.74 -9.10 0.27
N PHE A 28 -9.73 -9.85 -0.17
CA PHE A 28 -8.75 -10.46 0.73
C PHE A 28 -7.95 -9.42 1.51
N GLN A 29 -7.57 -8.32 0.90
CA GLN A 29 -6.86 -7.22 1.57
C GLN A 29 -7.73 -6.61 2.68
N ILE A 30 -9.00 -6.32 2.40
CA ILE A 30 -9.97 -5.83 3.38
C ILE A 30 -10.13 -6.84 4.53
N SER A 31 -10.29 -8.13 4.20
CA SER A 31 -10.40 -9.19 5.21
C SER A 31 -9.14 -9.31 6.06
N ALA A 32 -7.96 -9.25 5.46
CA ALA A 32 -6.70 -9.28 6.21
C ALA A 32 -6.57 -8.09 7.17
N LEU A 33 -6.92 -6.88 6.70
CA LEU A 33 -6.89 -5.66 7.53
C LEU A 33 -7.95 -5.66 8.63
N SER A 34 -9.04 -6.42 8.49
CA SER A 34 -10.05 -6.57 9.54
C SER A 34 -9.62 -7.56 10.63
N LEU A 35 -8.67 -8.46 10.34
CA LEU A 35 -8.26 -9.56 11.23
C LEU A 35 -6.87 -9.36 11.85
N ALA A 36 -6.06 -8.45 11.33
CA ALA A 36 -4.69 -8.28 11.78
C ALA A 36 -4.22 -6.82 11.72
N PRO A 37 -3.25 -6.43 12.58
CA PRO A 37 -2.63 -5.11 12.57
C PRO A 37 -1.99 -4.76 11.23
N LEU A 38 -1.93 -3.45 10.93
CA LEU A 38 -1.36 -2.92 9.70
C LEU A 38 0.12 -3.33 9.53
N ILE A 39 0.86 -3.29 10.64
CA ILE A 39 2.28 -3.68 10.69
C ILE A 39 2.53 -5.13 10.25
N VAL A 40 1.56 -6.04 10.44
CA VAL A 40 1.67 -7.45 10.01
C VAL A 40 1.23 -7.62 8.56
N VAL A 41 0.14 -6.96 8.16
CA VAL A 41 -0.50 -7.17 6.85
C VAL A 41 0.32 -6.55 5.72
N GLN A 42 0.86 -5.36 5.92
CA GLN A 42 1.51 -4.61 4.83
C GLN A 42 2.77 -5.28 4.26
N PRO A 43 3.70 -5.81 5.06
CA PRO A 43 4.89 -6.46 4.52
C PRO A 43 4.60 -7.71 3.69
N LEU A 44 3.46 -8.39 3.95
CA LEU A 44 3.05 -9.56 3.17
C LEU A 44 2.81 -9.23 1.69
N GLY A 45 2.49 -7.97 1.37
CA GLY A 45 2.37 -7.48 0.00
C GLY A 45 3.66 -7.66 -0.82
N ALA A 46 4.84 -7.61 -0.19
CA ALA A 46 6.11 -7.84 -0.87
C ALA A 46 6.27 -9.28 -1.39
N ILE A 47 5.59 -10.26 -0.79
CA ILE A 47 5.57 -11.66 -1.27
C ILE A 47 4.94 -11.72 -2.67
N ALA A 48 4.02 -10.83 -3.01
CA ALA A 48 3.42 -10.76 -4.34
C ALA A 48 4.46 -10.49 -5.43
N LEU A 49 5.51 -9.70 -5.16
CA LEU A 49 6.64 -9.51 -6.10
C LEU A 49 7.39 -10.81 -6.35
N VAL A 50 7.64 -11.59 -5.28
CA VAL A 50 8.31 -12.88 -5.38
C VAL A 50 7.50 -13.83 -6.26
N VAL A 51 6.20 -13.96 -5.99
CA VAL A 51 5.28 -14.80 -6.78
C VAL A 51 5.25 -14.34 -8.23
N THR A 52 5.12 -13.04 -8.48
CA THR A 52 5.08 -12.46 -9.83
C THR A 52 6.38 -12.71 -10.59
N SER A 53 7.54 -12.55 -9.93
CA SER A 53 8.85 -12.78 -10.53
C SER A 53 9.03 -14.24 -10.93
N VAL A 54 8.67 -15.19 -10.06
CA VAL A 54 8.74 -16.63 -10.35
C VAL A 54 7.77 -17.03 -11.46
N LEU A 55 6.54 -16.50 -11.40
CA LEU A 55 5.50 -16.79 -12.41
C LEU A 55 5.90 -16.26 -13.79
N ASN A 56 6.41 -15.02 -13.85
CA ASN A 56 6.89 -14.41 -15.09
C ASN A 56 8.05 -15.20 -15.70
N ALA A 57 9.02 -15.63 -14.90
CA ALA A 57 10.12 -16.46 -15.36
C ALA A 57 9.63 -17.80 -15.93
N ARG A 58 8.65 -18.44 -15.27
CA ARG A 58 8.04 -19.69 -15.77
C ARG A 58 7.28 -19.48 -17.08
N MET A 59 6.47 -18.42 -17.17
CA MET A 59 5.67 -18.14 -18.37
C MET A 59 6.56 -17.76 -19.55
N SER A 60 7.61 -16.99 -19.32
CA SER A 60 8.58 -16.57 -20.35
C SER A 60 9.62 -17.67 -20.65
N LYS A 61 9.58 -18.81 -19.96
CA LYS A 61 10.57 -19.90 -20.06
C LYS A 61 12.02 -19.41 -19.88
N THR A 62 12.21 -18.34 -19.09
CA THR A 62 13.53 -17.78 -18.80
C THR A 62 14.02 -18.31 -17.44
N LYS A 63 15.34 -18.52 -17.34
CA LYS A 63 15.95 -18.89 -16.05
C LYS A 63 16.11 -17.64 -15.20
N LEU A 64 15.74 -17.73 -13.93
CA LEU A 64 16.03 -16.67 -12.95
C LEU A 64 17.54 -16.52 -12.79
N ASN A 65 18.03 -15.27 -12.86
CA ASN A 65 19.42 -14.94 -12.59
C ASN A 65 19.73 -15.22 -11.11
N ARG A 66 21.01 -15.55 -10.81
CA ARG A 66 21.49 -15.76 -9.42
C ARG A 66 21.18 -14.58 -8.51
N ILE A 67 21.34 -13.34 -9.01
CA ILE A 67 21.03 -12.12 -8.26
C ILE A 67 19.55 -12.08 -7.90
N THR A 68 18.66 -12.40 -8.83
CA THR A 68 17.21 -12.46 -8.59
C THR A 68 16.84 -13.53 -7.58
N MET A 69 17.49 -14.71 -7.63
CA MET A 69 17.24 -15.77 -6.65
C MET A 69 17.69 -15.37 -5.24
N ILE A 70 18.84 -14.69 -5.12
CA ILE A 70 19.32 -14.14 -3.85
C ILE A 70 18.35 -13.09 -3.32
N ALA A 71 17.91 -12.16 -4.18
CA ALA A 71 16.95 -11.12 -3.80
C ALA A 71 15.61 -11.71 -3.33
N ILE A 72 15.10 -12.75 -4.01
CA ILE A 72 13.91 -13.49 -3.59
C ILE A 72 14.13 -14.12 -2.21
N GLY A 73 15.26 -14.79 -1.99
CA GLY A 73 15.61 -15.40 -0.71
C GLY A 73 15.67 -14.38 0.42
N LEU A 74 16.33 -13.25 0.19
CA LEU A 74 16.41 -12.15 1.16
C LEU A 74 15.04 -11.54 1.45
N CYS A 75 14.20 -11.35 0.42
CA CYS A 75 12.86 -10.84 0.59
C CYS A 75 11.99 -11.77 1.45
N ILE A 76 12.02 -13.07 1.20
CA ILE A 76 11.26 -14.06 1.98
C ILE A 76 11.75 -14.10 3.43
N LEU A 77 13.06 -14.10 3.65
CA LEU A 77 13.65 -14.11 4.99
C LEU A 77 13.36 -12.82 5.75
N GLY A 78 13.50 -11.67 5.08
CA GLY A 78 13.21 -10.36 5.68
C GLY A 78 11.73 -10.20 6.04
N VAL A 79 10.82 -10.46 5.09
CA VAL A 79 9.38 -10.40 5.37
C VAL A 79 8.97 -11.44 6.41
N GLY A 80 9.49 -12.67 6.33
CA GLY A 80 9.19 -13.71 7.30
C GLY A 80 9.68 -13.36 8.70
N GLY A 81 10.91 -12.86 8.84
CA GLY A 81 11.48 -12.39 10.10
C GLY A 81 10.70 -11.21 10.68
N PHE A 82 10.39 -10.21 9.82
CA PHE A 82 9.60 -9.06 10.23
C PHE A 82 8.20 -9.46 10.72
N VAL A 83 7.46 -10.25 9.94
CA VAL A 83 6.09 -10.66 10.26
C VAL A 83 6.04 -11.53 11.52
N THR A 84 7.00 -12.47 11.71
CA THR A 84 7.04 -13.27 12.92
C THR A 84 7.31 -12.42 14.17
N THR A 85 8.22 -11.46 14.08
CA THR A 85 8.48 -10.50 15.17
C THR A 85 7.27 -9.59 15.39
N ALA A 86 6.70 -9.02 14.32
CA ALA A 86 5.54 -8.14 14.40
C ALA A 86 4.32 -8.85 14.99
N SER A 87 4.04 -10.09 14.58
CA SER A 87 2.87 -10.85 15.06
C SER A 87 2.91 -11.18 16.56
N SER A 88 4.10 -11.24 17.15
CA SER A 88 4.25 -11.49 18.59
C SER A 88 4.09 -10.24 19.46
N ILE A 89 4.15 -9.04 18.85
CA ILE A 89 4.20 -7.76 19.57
C ILE A 89 3.01 -6.87 19.20
N ALA A 90 2.53 -6.99 17.97
CA ALA A 90 1.47 -6.14 17.47
C ALA A 90 0.14 -6.47 18.14
N HIS A 91 -0.46 -5.44 18.74
CA HIS A 91 -1.79 -5.51 19.35
C HIS A 91 -2.72 -4.56 18.61
N GLU A 92 -3.96 -5.01 18.44
CA GLU A 92 -5.02 -4.14 17.95
C GLU A 92 -5.55 -3.30 19.11
N TYR A 93 -5.41 -1.99 18.99
CA TYR A 93 -6.01 -1.04 19.90
C TYR A 93 -7.28 -0.45 19.29
N VAL A 94 -8.23 -0.12 20.13
CA VAL A 94 -9.40 0.68 19.73
C VAL A 94 -8.90 2.06 19.31
N LEU A 95 -9.19 2.42 18.08
CA LEU A 95 -8.75 3.70 17.52
C LEU A 95 -9.48 4.85 18.19
N THR A 96 -8.72 5.82 18.65
CA THR A 96 -9.24 7.08 19.21
C THR A 96 -9.47 8.11 18.11
N ASP A 97 -10.45 9.00 18.30
CA ASP A 97 -10.70 10.11 17.38
C ASP A 97 -9.47 11.00 17.18
N SER A 98 -8.65 11.16 18.23
CA SER A 98 -7.39 11.90 18.15
C SER A 98 -6.42 11.29 17.13
N GLN A 99 -6.27 9.97 17.11
CA GLN A 99 -5.42 9.28 16.13
C GLN A 99 -5.97 9.44 14.70
N MET A 100 -7.29 9.36 14.53
CA MET A 100 -7.93 9.61 13.24
C MET A 100 -7.64 11.03 12.73
N TRP A 101 -7.78 12.03 13.58
CA TRP A 101 -7.45 13.42 13.25
C TRP A 101 -5.97 13.60 12.92
N GLN A 102 -5.07 12.91 13.59
CA GLN A 102 -3.63 12.93 13.27
C GLN A 102 -3.38 12.37 11.85
N VAL A 103 -3.93 11.21 11.51
CA VAL A 103 -3.81 10.62 10.17
C VAL A 103 -4.38 11.56 9.11
N LEU A 104 -5.59 12.10 9.34
CA LEU A 104 -6.27 12.99 8.40
C LEU A 104 -5.51 14.32 8.21
N SER A 105 -4.97 14.89 9.27
CA SER A 105 -4.22 16.15 9.20
C SER A 105 -2.90 15.99 8.44
N ILE A 106 -2.17 14.90 8.68
CA ILE A 106 -0.93 14.61 7.95
C ILE A 106 -1.24 14.36 6.47
N LEU A 107 -2.27 13.56 6.17
CA LEU A 107 -2.71 13.36 4.79
C LEU A 107 -3.13 14.67 4.14
N GLY A 108 -3.87 15.53 4.85
CA GLY A 108 -4.27 16.85 4.36
C GLY A 108 -3.08 17.74 3.99
N VAL A 109 -2.04 17.76 4.82
CA VAL A 109 -0.79 18.47 4.53
C VAL A 109 -0.10 17.90 3.28
N ILE A 110 0.00 16.56 3.19
CA ILE A 110 0.60 15.89 2.01
C ILE A 110 -0.18 16.22 0.74
N LEU A 111 -1.51 16.13 0.79
CA LEU A 111 -2.38 16.47 -0.35
C LEU A 111 -2.24 17.92 -0.75
N ALA A 112 -2.12 18.84 0.21
CA ALA A 112 -1.90 20.27 -0.05
C ALA A 112 -0.55 20.52 -0.75
N ILE A 113 0.51 19.87 -0.26
CA ILE A 113 1.85 19.95 -0.86
C ILE A 113 1.85 19.39 -2.28
N LEU A 114 1.35 18.17 -2.47
CA LEU A 114 1.30 17.53 -3.78
C LEU A 114 0.41 18.32 -4.74
N GLY A 115 -0.75 18.75 -4.27
CA GLY A 115 -1.67 19.60 -5.05
C GLY A 115 -1.03 20.92 -5.47
N PHE A 116 -0.32 21.60 -4.57
CA PHE A 116 0.42 22.82 -4.88
C PHE A 116 1.45 22.60 -6.00
N PHE A 117 2.26 21.56 -5.92
CA PHE A 117 3.26 21.27 -6.94
C PHE A 117 2.64 20.88 -8.28
N VAL A 118 1.53 20.15 -8.29
CA VAL A 118 0.81 19.76 -9.50
C VAL A 118 0.16 20.98 -10.14
N LEU A 119 -0.56 21.81 -9.37
CA LEU A 119 -1.25 23.00 -9.87
C LEU A 119 -0.28 24.07 -10.40
N THR A 120 0.87 24.23 -9.75
CA THR A 120 1.91 25.15 -10.19
C THR A 120 2.78 24.61 -11.34
N LYS A 121 2.50 23.38 -11.81
CA LYS A 121 3.29 22.66 -12.84
C LYS A 121 4.78 22.55 -12.48
N ARG A 122 5.11 22.61 -11.20
CA ARG A 122 6.48 22.45 -10.68
C ARG A 122 6.80 21.04 -10.24
N PHE A 123 5.87 20.10 -10.41
CA PHE A 123 6.09 18.69 -10.05
C PHE A 123 7.16 18.11 -11.00
N PRO A 124 8.24 17.51 -10.45
CA PRO A 124 9.31 16.96 -11.29
C PRO A 124 8.78 15.82 -12.17
N ALA A 125 8.97 15.91 -13.48
CA ALA A 125 8.50 14.90 -14.44
C ALA A 125 9.40 13.65 -14.50
N LYS A 126 9.93 13.20 -13.35
CA LYS A 126 10.73 11.97 -13.25
C LYS A 126 9.90 10.86 -12.64
N PRO A 127 9.97 9.61 -13.14
CA PRO A 127 9.18 8.48 -12.68
C PRO A 127 9.24 8.26 -11.16
N LEU A 128 10.44 8.42 -10.57
CA LEU A 128 10.66 8.20 -9.15
C LEU A 128 9.85 9.13 -8.24
N TYR A 129 9.64 10.40 -8.65
CA TYR A 129 8.80 11.32 -7.88
C TYR A 129 7.32 10.94 -7.92
N PHE A 130 6.84 10.48 -9.08
CA PHE A 130 5.47 10.00 -9.22
C PHE A 130 5.26 8.72 -8.40
N VAL A 131 6.22 7.80 -8.41
CA VAL A 131 6.20 6.58 -7.60
C VAL A 131 6.22 6.91 -6.10
N GLY A 132 7.08 7.84 -5.68
CA GLY A 132 7.14 8.31 -4.30
C GLY A 132 5.82 8.90 -3.83
N ALA A 133 5.24 9.82 -4.60
CA ALA A 133 3.95 10.42 -4.29
C ALA A 133 2.80 9.38 -4.23
N ALA A 134 2.77 8.45 -5.19
CA ALA A 134 1.77 7.38 -5.22
C ALA A 134 1.92 6.42 -4.03
N GLY A 135 3.15 5.98 -3.71
CA GLY A 135 3.41 5.07 -2.60
C GLY A 135 3.04 5.68 -1.25
N VAL A 136 3.36 6.96 -1.04
CA VAL A 136 2.92 7.68 0.16
C VAL A 136 1.40 7.71 0.26
N LEU A 137 0.69 8.08 -0.81
CA LEU A 137 -0.77 8.12 -0.80
C LEU A 137 -1.38 6.74 -0.57
N TYR A 138 -0.83 5.68 -1.15
CA TYR A 138 -1.34 4.31 -0.94
C TYR A 138 -1.07 3.78 0.48
N GLY A 139 0.01 4.17 1.12
CA GLY A 139 0.22 3.91 2.55
C GLY A 139 -0.89 4.51 3.42
N PHE A 140 -1.32 5.75 3.10
CA PHE A 140 -2.50 6.34 3.73
C PHE A 140 -3.80 5.64 3.34
N VAL A 141 -3.94 5.18 2.10
CA VAL A 141 -5.11 4.38 1.66
C VAL A 141 -5.23 3.12 2.51
N ALA A 142 -4.14 2.37 2.72
CA ALA A 142 -4.14 1.18 3.57
C ALA A 142 -4.53 1.51 5.02
N THR A 143 -3.96 2.58 5.58
CA THR A 143 -4.27 3.06 6.93
C THR A 143 -5.73 3.47 7.06
N LEU A 144 -6.24 4.33 6.18
CA LEU A 144 -7.64 4.77 6.22
C LEU A 144 -8.61 3.61 5.99
N THR A 145 -8.26 2.65 5.13
CA THR A 145 -9.06 1.43 4.95
C THR A 145 -9.17 0.67 6.27
N LYS A 146 -8.07 0.45 7.00
CA LYS A 146 -8.06 -0.17 8.33
C LYS A 146 -8.95 0.61 9.30
N VAL A 147 -8.78 1.93 9.39
CA VAL A 147 -9.57 2.83 10.26
C VAL A 147 -11.06 2.70 9.97
N VAL A 148 -11.45 2.80 8.71
CA VAL A 148 -12.85 2.70 8.28
C VAL A 148 -13.43 1.32 8.61
N ILE A 149 -12.69 0.23 8.35
CA ILE A 149 -13.13 -1.13 8.67
C ILE A 149 -13.40 -1.27 10.16
N GLN A 150 -12.49 -0.82 11.02
CA GLN A 150 -12.67 -0.92 12.48
C GLN A 150 -13.88 -0.12 12.97
N ARG A 151 -14.09 1.10 12.48
CA ARG A 151 -15.27 1.91 12.82
C ARG A 151 -16.59 1.27 12.38
N VAL A 152 -16.61 0.72 11.17
CA VAL A 152 -17.79 0.02 10.65
C VAL A 152 -18.12 -1.23 11.50
N LEU A 153 -17.11 -2.00 11.90
CA LEU A 153 -17.28 -3.18 12.75
C LEU A 153 -17.74 -2.82 14.17
N GLN A 154 -17.36 -1.64 14.68
CA GLN A 154 -17.79 -1.12 15.97
C GLN A 154 -19.19 -0.50 15.93
N GLY A 155 -19.79 -0.36 14.75
CA GLY A 155 -21.10 0.29 14.57
C GLY A 155 -21.06 1.81 14.70
N GLU A 156 -19.87 2.42 14.72
CA GLU A 156 -19.68 3.85 14.86
C GLU A 156 -19.69 4.55 13.49
N PHE A 157 -20.89 4.82 13.00
CA PHE A 157 -21.13 5.57 11.77
C PHE A 157 -21.30 7.08 12.05
N GLU A 158 -20.21 7.71 12.51
CA GLU A 158 -20.19 9.15 12.76
C GLU A 158 -19.72 9.92 11.51
N TRP A 159 -19.91 11.24 11.54
CA TRP A 159 -19.47 12.13 10.46
C TRP A 159 -17.96 12.01 10.17
N LEU A 160 -17.14 11.69 11.20
CA LEU A 160 -15.70 11.50 11.07
C LEU A 160 -15.36 10.27 10.20
N THR A 161 -16.12 9.17 10.36
CA THR A 161 -16.00 7.97 9.51
C THR A 161 -16.32 8.30 8.04
N PHE A 162 -17.37 9.11 7.82
CA PHE A 162 -17.69 9.58 6.47
C PHE A 162 -16.57 10.46 5.88
N PHE A 163 -15.98 11.32 6.69
CA PHE A 163 -14.84 12.16 6.27
C PHE A 163 -13.62 11.29 5.93
N CYS A 164 -13.32 10.25 6.71
CA CYS A 164 -12.27 9.27 6.37
C CYS A 164 -12.54 8.57 5.03
N LEU A 165 -13.79 8.20 4.72
CA LEU A 165 -14.17 7.62 3.43
C LEU A 165 -13.95 8.58 2.26
N VAL A 166 -14.30 9.85 2.43
CA VAL A 166 -14.05 10.88 1.41
C VAL A 166 -12.56 11.05 1.16
N MET A 167 -11.76 11.17 2.24
CA MET A 167 -10.31 11.31 2.14
C MET A 167 -9.64 10.06 1.56
N LEU A 168 -10.15 8.88 1.87
CA LEU A 168 -9.76 7.62 1.24
C LEU A 168 -9.99 7.67 -0.28
N GLY A 169 -11.18 8.08 -0.72
CA GLY A 169 -11.50 8.23 -2.13
C GLY A 169 -10.60 9.23 -2.85
N VAL A 170 -10.29 10.36 -2.22
CA VAL A 170 -9.34 11.36 -2.74
C VAL A 170 -7.93 10.76 -2.86
N ALA A 171 -7.44 10.08 -1.82
CA ALA A 171 -6.11 9.47 -1.83
C ALA A 171 -5.98 8.36 -2.89
N VAL A 172 -7.00 7.50 -3.05
CA VAL A 172 -7.04 6.48 -4.11
C VAL A 172 -7.01 7.11 -5.49
N SER A 173 -7.82 8.16 -5.72
CA SER A 173 -7.93 8.81 -7.04
C SER A 173 -6.63 9.50 -7.43
N LEU A 174 -6.05 10.28 -6.53
CA LEU A 174 -4.78 10.98 -6.76
C LEU A 174 -3.61 10.00 -6.82
N GLY A 175 -3.56 8.99 -5.95
CA GLY A 175 -2.57 7.92 -6.01
C GLY A 175 -2.60 7.21 -7.36
N GLY A 176 -3.79 6.85 -7.85
CA GLY A 176 -3.99 6.27 -9.17
C GLY A 176 -3.50 7.17 -10.31
N TRP A 177 -3.76 8.47 -10.21
CA TRP A 177 -3.23 9.43 -11.19
C TRP A 177 -1.69 9.49 -11.18
N PHE A 178 -1.06 9.49 -10.00
CA PHE A 178 0.40 9.44 -9.88
C PHE A 178 0.98 8.13 -10.42
N VAL A 179 0.34 6.98 -10.16
CA VAL A 179 0.75 5.68 -10.72
C VAL A 179 0.70 5.70 -12.25
N GLN A 180 -0.38 6.19 -12.83
CA GLN A 180 -0.50 6.31 -14.29
C GLN A 180 0.57 7.24 -14.87
N SER A 181 0.86 8.35 -14.17
CA SER A 181 1.92 9.28 -14.56
C SER A 181 3.31 8.63 -14.46
N ALA A 182 3.54 7.80 -13.45
CA ALA A 182 4.77 7.04 -13.31
C ALA A 182 4.96 6.05 -14.47
N TYR A 183 3.93 5.29 -14.82
CA TYR A 183 3.97 4.37 -15.98
C TYR A 183 4.16 5.09 -17.31
N ALA A 184 3.62 6.30 -17.44
CA ALA A 184 3.80 7.09 -18.66
C ALA A 184 5.22 7.68 -18.79
N SER A 185 5.97 7.79 -17.69
CA SER A 185 7.28 8.47 -17.64
C SER A 185 8.46 7.53 -17.37
N GLY A 186 8.24 6.26 -17.02
CA GLY A 186 9.31 5.33 -16.67
C GLY A 186 9.00 3.85 -16.93
N PRO A 187 10.00 2.98 -16.72
CA PRO A 187 9.84 1.55 -16.91
C PRO A 187 8.90 0.95 -15.87
N PRO A 188 8.02 0.00 -16.28
CA PRO A 188 7.05 -0.63 -15.37
C PRO A 188 7.68 -1.28 -14.14
N ASP A 189 8.86 -1.88 -14.27
CA ASP A 189 9.57 -2.55 -13.18
C ASP A 189 9.93 -1.58 -12.05
N LEU A 190 10.35 -0.35 -12.40
CA LEU A 190 10.64 0.70 -11.42
C LEU A 190 9.38 1.11 -10.65
N VAL A 191 8.25 1.23 -11.36
CA VAL A 191 6.97 1.63 -10.76
C VAL A 191 6.49 0.56 -9.78
N ILE A 192 6.49 -0.70 -10.22
CA ILE A 192 6.05 -1.83 -9.39
C ILE A 192 6.96 -1.97 -8.16
N ALA A 193 8.28 -2.02 -8.36
CA ALA A 193 9.23 -2.16 -7.25
C ALA A 193 9.12 -1.00 -6.25
N GLY A 194 9.04 0.24 -6.75
CA GLY A 194 8.95 1.40 -5.88
C GLY A 194 7.66 1.46 -5.06
N LEU A 195 6.52 1.15 -5.67
CA LEU A 195 5.24 1.11 -4.94
C LEU A 195 5.24 0.01 -3.87
N THR A 196 5.75 -1.19 -4.21
CA THR A 196 5.77 -2.33 -3.26
C THR A 196 6.67 -2.07 -2.05
N VAL A 197 7.63 -1.15 -2.15
CA VAL A 197 8.50 -0.77 -1.03
C VAL A 197 7.92 0.43 -0.27
N ILE A 198 7.53 1.51 -0.96
CA ILE A 198 7.15 2.78 -0.32
C ILE A 198 5.81 2.67 0.39
N ASP A 199 4.81 2.05 -0.24
CA ASP A 199 3.47 1.89 0.32
C ASP A 199 3.49 1.15 1.69
N PRO A 200 4.06 -0.07 1.82
CA PRO A 200 4.15 -0.73 3.11
C PRO A 200 4.98 0.02 4.14
N LEU A 201 6.09 0.66 3.74
CA LEU A 201 6.92 1.44 4.65
C LEU A 201 6.13 2.60 5.29
N VAL A 202 5.36 3.34 4.49
CA VAL A 202 4.52 4.43 4.98
C VAL A 202 3.41 3.90 5.88
N ALA A 203 2.70 2.86 5.44
CA ALA A 203 1.60 2.27 6.21
C ALA A 203 2.08 1.70 7.56
N VAL A 204 3.18 0.95 7.57
CA VAL A 204 3.81 0.43 8.80
C VAL A 204 4.27 1.56 9.72
N SER A 205 4.88 2.61 9.15
CA SER A 205 5.30 3.78 9.93
C SER A 205 4.11 4.46 10.63
N ILE A 206 2.99 4.61 9.93
CA ILE A 206 1.76 5.15 10.51
C ILE A 206 1.21 4.20 11.58
N GLY A 207 1.19 2.89 11.32
CA GLY A 207 0.77 1.85 12.27
C GLY A 207 1.55 1.94 13.59
N ILE A 208 2.88 2.05 13.51
CA ILE A 208 3.75 2.14 14.69
C ILE A 208 3.59 3.49 15.41
N VAL A 209 3.71 4.61 14.68
CA VAL A 209 3.86 5.95 15.27
C VAL A 209 2.53 6.54 15.69
N ILE A 210 1.48 6.36 14.89
CA ILE A 210 0.18 7.00 15.12
C ILE A 210 -0.82 6.03 15.74
N LEU A 211 -0.95 4.82 15.16
CA LEU A 211 -1.92 3.86 15.66
C LEU A 211 -1.43 3.11 16.90
N GLY A 212 -0.11 3.15 17.18
CA GLY A 212 0.46 2.55 18.38
C GLY A 212 0.50 1.01 18.35
N GLU A 213 0.46 0.40 17.17
CA GLU A 213 0.41 -1.06 17.00
C GLU A 213 1.63 -1.79 17.61
N ALA A 214 2.73 -1.08 17.87
CA ALA A 214 3.98 -1.62 18.46
C ALA A 214 4.32 -1.00 19.82
N GLN A 215 3.36 -0.45 20.57
CA GLN A 215 3.64 0.23 21.86
C GLN A 215 4.24 -0.68 22.94
N GLN A 216 4.07 -2.00 22.83
CA GLN A 216 4.66 -2.98 23.74
C GLN A 216 5.97 -3.59 23.22
N ALA A 217 6.50 -3.08 22.09
CA ALA A 217 7.75 -3.56 21.55
C ALA A 217 8.92 -3.20 22.48
N ASP A 218 9.61 -4.21 23.00
CA ASP A 218 10.87 -4.03 23.72
C ASP A 218 11.98 -3.59 22.75
N LEU A 219 13.05 -2.99 23.26
CA LEU A 219 14.18 -2.48 22.47
C LEU A 219 14.77 -3.56 21.54
N SER A 220 14.76 -4.81 21.98
CA SER A 220 15.19 -5.98 21.21
C SER A 220 14.32 -6.22 19.95
N ALA A 221 13.03 -5.96 20.03
CA ALA A 221 12.10 -6.11 18.93
C ALA A 221 12.21 -4.94 17.92
N MET A 222 12.46 -3.71 18.41
CA MET A 222 12.73 -2.57 17.55
C MET A 222 14.02 -2.75 16.72
N LEU A 223 15.05 -3.36 17.31
CA LEU A 223 16.28 -3.74 16.57
C LEU A 223 15.99 -4.83 15.53
N GLY A 224 15.11 -5.79 15.85
CA GLY A 224 14.64 -6.80 14.89
C GLY A 224 13.93 -6.20 13.68
N PHE A 225 13.13 -5.14 13.86
CA PHE A 225 12.49 -4.42 12.75
C PHE A 225 13.49 -3.67 11.84
N GLY A 226 14.61 -3.20 12.41
CA GLY A 226 15.63 -2.50 11.63
C GLY A 226 16.58 -3.41 10.85
N LEU A 227 16.64 -4.70 11.19
CA LEU A 227 17.53 -5.70 10.58
C LEU A 227 16.82 -6.63 9.58
N SER A 228 15.49 -6.63 9.54
CA SER A 228 14.65 -7.43 8.62
C SER A 228 14.23 -6.62 7.40
#